data_879a336777389cc287a5251ffeaab5d7
#
_entry.id   879a336777389cc287a5251ffeaab5d7
#
_cell.length_a   1.000
_cell.length_b   1.000
_cell.length_c   1.000
_cell.angle_alpha   90.00
_cell.angle_beta   90.00
_cell.angle_gamma   90.00
#
_symmetry.space_group_name_H-M   'P 1'
#
loop_
_entity.id
_entity.type
_entity.pdbx_description
1 polymer ?
#
loop_
_entity_poly.entity_id
_entity_poly.type
_entity_poly.pdbx_seq_one_letter_code
_entity_poly.pdbx_strand_id
1 'polypeptide(L)'
;PLGESVSFGTLEEGGYGVLLCDGDEVLASTALQVLDDTRQRLRYGFVASYAPDKDVEAVARLARKLHFNGIQFYDWAYRHADLVGGGETYLDPLDQPISLETVRRLIRALAQAGSRSFGYAAVYGVGNEEWDQWKDAALMQCDGTPYELGGFLQIVDPAARAWLAHFIADLQKCVEQGGFQGFHLDQY
;
A
#
# COMPACT_ATOMS: atom_id res chain seq x y z
N PRO A 1 -31.58 0.39 -17.21
CA PRO A 1 -30.92 1.03 -18.32
C PRO A 1 -29.79 1.89 -17.76
N LEU A 2 -28.60 1.40 -17.89
CA LEU A 2 -27.38 2.10 -17.54
C LEU A 2 -26.90 2.76 -18.84
N GLY A 3 -27.05 4.05 -18.96
CA GLY A 3 -26.61 4.66 -20.20
C GLY A 3 -26.70 6.19 -20.27
N GLU A 4 -27.31 6.83 -19.29
CA GLU A 4 -27.35 8.29 -19.28
C GLU A 4 -26.23 8.84 -18.37
N SER A 5 -25.32 9.59 -18.95
CA SER A 5 -24.31 10.35 -18.22
C SER A 5 -24.75 11.81 -18.14
N VAL A 6 -24.58 12.41 -16.98
CA VAL A 6 -24.79 13.85 -16.77
C VAL A 6 -23.43 14.52 -16.67
N SER A 7 -23.20 15.55 -17.50
CA SER A 7 -22.00 16.38 -17.44
C SER A 7 -22.30 17.64 -16.64
N PHE A 8 -21.50 17.92 -15.64
CA PHE A 8 -21.60 19.16 -14.86
C PHE A 8 -20.72 20.28 -15.40
N GLY A 9 -20.02 20.03 -16.54
CA GLY A 9 -19.07 20.99 -17.10
C GLY A 9 -17.82 21.11 -16.22
N THR A 10 -17.18 22.32 -16.28
CA THR A 10 -16.04 22.64 -15.43
C THR A 10 -16.55 23.16 -14.09
N LEU A 11 -16.09 22.56 -13.01
CA LEU A 11 -16.42 22.96 -11.64
C LEU A 11 -15.20 23.65 -11.03
N GLU A 12 -15.41 24.64 -10.18
CA GLU A 12 -14.37 25.23 -9.35
C GLU A 12 -13.86 24.26 -8.28
N GLU A 13 -12.72 24.60 -7.69
CA GLU A 13 -12.18 23.82 -6.58
C GLU A 13 -13.14 23.81 -5.39
N GLY A 14 -13.48 22.60 -4.91
CA GLY A 14 -14.46 22.46 -3.81
C GLY A 14 -15.01 21.05 -3.67
N GLY A 15 -15.86 20.89 -2.67
CA GLY A 15 -16.62 19.67 -2.42
C GLY A 15 -18.07 19.83 -2.89
N TYR A 16 -18.59 18.84 -3.60
CA TYR A 16 -19.93 18.88 -4.20
C TYR A 16 -20.73 17.63 -3.80
N GLY A 17 -21.95 17.86 -3.31
CA GLY A 17 -22.96 16.81 -3.21
C GLY A 17 -23.74 16.72 -4.52
N VAL A 18 -24.02 15.51 -4.96
CA VAL A 18 -24.85 15.23 -6.14
C VAL A 18 -26.05 14.42 -5.71
N LEU A 19 -27.23 14.92 -6.00
CA LEU A 19 -28.51 14.26 -5.68
C LEU A 19 -29.24 13.93 -6.98
N LEU A 20 -29.76 12.72 -7.05
CA LEU A 20 -30.76 12.32 -8.05
C LEU A 20 -32.13 12.39 -7.39
N CYS A 21 -32.98 13.26 -7.88
CA CYS A 21 -34.32 13.48 -7.31
C CYS A 21 -35.42 13.19 -8.31
N ASP A 22 -36.58 12.76 -7.79
CA ASP A 22 -37.84 12.78 -8.49
C ASP A 22 -38.80 13.71 -7.72
N GLY A 23 -38.99 14.93 -8.22
CA GLY A 23 -39.59 16.01 -7.44
C GLY A 23 -38.80 16.30 -6.19
N ASP A 24 -39.43 16.21 -5.02
CA ASP A 24 -38.81 16.43 -3.70
C ASP A 24 -38.19 15.16 -3.10
N GLU A 25 -38.33 14.00 -3.74
CA GLU A 25 -37.80 12.73 -3.26
C GLU A 25 -36.36 12.53 -3.75
N VAL A 26 -35.42 12.24 -2.81
CA VAL A 26 -34.04 11.90 -3.14
C VAL A 26 -33.94 10.39 -3.42
N LEU A 27 -33.77 10.01 -4.69
CA LEU A 27 -33.62 8.62 -5.13
C LEU A 27 -32.20 8.07 -4.90
N ALA A 28 -31.18 8.90 -5.07
CA ALA A 28 -29.78 8.53 -4.86
C ALA A 28 -28.94 9.77 -4.55
N SER A 29 -27.80 9.53 -3.89
CA SER A 29 -26.84 10.58 -3.63
C SER A 29 -25.41 10.08 -3.80
N THR A 30 -24.53 10.98 -4.20
CA THR A 30 -23.09 10.77 -4.22
C THR A 30 -22.39 12.10 -3.95
N ALA A 31 -21.07 12.07 -3.89
CA ALA A 31 -20.27 13.28 -3.76
C ALA A 31 -19.06 13.22 -4.68
N LEU A 32 -18.52 14.38 -5.00
CA LEU A 32 -17.24 14.53 -5.68
C LEU A 32 -16.45 15.68 -5.07
N GLN A 33 -15.16 15.66 -5.29
CA GLN A 33 -14.26 16.74 -4.89
C GLN A 33 -13.42 17.15 -6.08
N VAL A 34 -13.36 18.44 -6.35
CA VAL A 34 -12.48 19.05 -7.35
C VAL A 34 -11.30 19.66 -6.62
N LEU A 35 -10.10 19.30 -7.02
CA LEU A 35 -8.83 19.77 -6.47
C LEU A 35 -7.85 20.04 -7.61
N ASP A 36 -7.05 21.08 -7.49
CA ASP A 36 -5.93 21.34 -8.42
C ASP A 36 -4.86 20.24 -8.30
N ASP A 37 -4.64 19.75 -7.08
CA ASP A 37 -3.72 18.66 -6.80
C ASP A 37 -4.34 17.68 -5.79
N THR A 38 -4.56 16.43 -6.20
CA THR A 38 -5.10 15.38 -5.35
C THR A 38 -4.24 15.06 -4.13
N ARG A 39 -2.94 15.44 -4.16
CA ARG A 39 -2.01 15.28 -3.01
C ARG A 39 -2.32 16.23 -1.86
N GLN A 40 -3.03 17.33 -2.09
CA GLN A 40 -3.41 18.29 -1.06
C GLN A 40 -4.38 17.71 -0.02
N ARG A 41 -5.14 16.67 -0.40
CA ARG A 41 -6.08 15.97 0.48
C ARG A 41 -5.95 14.47 0.32
N LEU A 42 -4.94 13.91 0.95
CA LEU A 42 -4.74 12.46 0.97
C LEU A 42 -5.88 11.79 1.72
N ARG A 43 -6.64 10.95 1.01
CA ARG A 43 -7.59 9.99 1.57
C ARG A 43 -6.97 8.62 1.48
N TYR A 44 -6.48 8.16 2.61
CA TYR A 44 -5.60 7.02 2.70
C TYR A 44 -6.35 5.80 3.23
N GLY A 45 -6.20 4.68 2.56
CA GLY A 45 -6.69 3.38 2.99
C GLY A 45 -5.60 2.34 2.87
N PHE A 46 -5.92 1.09 3.22
CA PHE A 46 -5.00 -0.02 3.00
C PHE A 46 -5.72 -1.24 2.43
N VAL A 47 -4.96 -2.10 1.79
CA VAL A 47 -5.39 -3.41 1.30
C VAL A 47 -4.45 -4.47 1.86
N ALA A 48 -4.99 -5.64 2.17
CA ALA A 48 -4.26 -6.82 2.62
C ALA A 48 -4.75 -8.06 1.86
N SER A 49 -4.03 -9.17 1.99
CA SER A 49 -4.34 -10.46 1.35
C SER A 49 -4.22 -10.40 -0.18
N TYR A 50 -3.28 -11.13 -0.73
CA TYR A 50 -2.93 -11.07 -2.16
C TYR A 50 -2.95 -12.44 -2.84
N ALA A 51 -3.83 -13.32 -2.36
CA ALA A 51 -4.03 -14.62 -2.98
C ALA A 51 -4.46 -14.49 -4.46
N PRO A 52 -4.18 -15.49 -5.31
CA PRO A 52 -4.46 -15.41 -6.75
C PRO A 52 -5.93 -15.17 -7.12
N ASP A 53 -6.85 -15.58 -6.26
CA ASP A 53 -8.30 -15.49 -6.43
C ASP A 53 -8.91 -14.18 -5.92
N LYS A 54 -8.10 -13.22 -5.47
CA LYS A 54 -8.58 -11.93 -4.97
C LYS A 54 -9.39 -11.16 -6.02
N ASP A 55 -10.60 -10.72 -5.64
CA ASP A 55 -11.43 -9.82 -6.45
C ASP A 55 -10.85 -8.39 -6.44
N VAL A 56 -9.94 -8.13 -7.36
CA VAL A 56 -9.27 -6.83 -7.51
C VAL A 56 -10.25 -5.72 -7.93
N GLU A 57 -11.28 -6.08 -8.70
CA GLU A 57 -12.28 -5.12 -9.16
C GLU A 57 -13.19 -4.64 -8.02
N ALA A 58 -13.53 -5.53 -7.09
CA ALA A 58 -14.28 -5.14 -5.89
C ALA A 58 -13.48 -4.14 -5.04
N VAL A 59 -12.17 -4.36 -4.88
CA VAL A 59 -11.29 -3.43 -4.16
C VAL A 59 -11.26 -2.07 -4.85
N ALA A 60 -11.08 -2.04 -6.18
CA ALA A 60 -11.05 -0.80 -6.94
C ALA A 60 -12.40 -0.05 -6.90
N ARG A 61 -13.52 -0.77 -6.98
CA ARG A 61 -14.87 -0.18 -6.81
C ARG A 61 -15.04 0.44 -5.43
N LEU A 62 -14.58 -0.25 -4.37
CA LEU A 62 -14.66 0.26 -3.00
C LEU A 62 -13.78 1.50 -2.81
N ALA A 63 -12.53 1.48 -3.31
CA ALA A 63 -11.63 2.61 -3.26
C ALA A 63 -12.23 3.85 -3.92
N ARG A 64 -12.84 3.68 -5.10
CA ARG A 64 -13.54 4.76 -5.81
C ARG A 64 -14.75 5.27 -5.01
N LYS A 65 -15.57 4.36 -4.47
CA LYS A 65 -16.76 4.73 -3.67
C LYS A 65 -16.42 5.52 -2.41
N LEU A 66 -15.28 5.20 -1.78
CA LEU A 66 -14.78 5.88 -0.58
C LEU A 66 -13.85 7.06 -0.91
N HIS A 67 -13.64 7.33 -2.21
CA HIS A 67 -12.76 8.41 -2.70
C HIS A 67 -11.32 8.30 -2.20
N PHE A 68 -10.81 7.10 -2.00
CA PHE A 68 -9.40 6.92 -1.65
C PHE A 68 -8.52 7.30 -2.84
N ASN A 69 -7.49 8.11 -2.59
CA ASN A 69 -6.49 8.50 -3.57
C ASN A 69 -5.08 7.99 -3.23
N GLY A 70 -4.93 7.33 -2.09
CA GLY A 70 -3.73 6.60 -1.67
C GLY A 70 -4.10 5.29 -1.00
N ILE A 71 -3.51 4.18 -1.41
CA ILE A 71 -3.75 2.84 -0.84
C ILE A 71 -2.40 2.22 -0.47
N GLN A 72 -2.25 1.92 0.80
CA GLN A 72 -1.15 1.12 1.33
C GLN A 72 -1.41 -0.36 1.07
N PHE A 73 -0.42 -1.04 0.57
CA PHE A 73 -0.40 -2.50 0.46
C PHE A 73 0.29 -3.04 1.71
N TYR A 74 -0.51 -3.55 2.65
CA TYR A 74 -0.05 -4.05 3.93
C TYR A 74 0.28 -5.54 3.82
N ASP A 75 1.41 -6.00 4.42
CA ASP A 75 1.86 -7.40 4.43
C ASP A 75 1.85 -8.05 3.03
N TRP A 76 2.46 -7.39 2.06
CA TRP A 76 2.59 -7.88 0.69
C TRP A 76 3.97 -8.48 0.39
N ALA A 77 4.98 -8.15 1.23
CA ALA A 77 6.38 -8.43 0.96
C ALA A 77 6.73 -9.89 1.25
N TYR A 78 7.75 -10.41 0.56
CA TYR A 78 8.26 -11.76 0.79
C TYR A 78 8.92 -11.87 2.17
N ARG A 79 9.86 -10.97 2.46
CA ARG A 79 10.56 -10.87 3.75
C ARG A 79 10.81 -9.40 4.07
N HIS A 80 11.25 -9.12 5.28
CA HIS A 80 11.51 -7.74 5.69
C HIS A 80 12.80 -7.17 5.08
N ALA A 81 13.82 -8.01 4.86
CA ALA A 81 15.05 -7.62 4.21
C ALA A 81 15.19 -8.13 2.77
N ASP A 82 14.14 -8.67 2.19
CA ASP A 82 14.06 -9.08 0.78
C ASP A 82 12.59 -9.00 0.31
N LEU A 83 12.16 -7.81 -0.05
CA LEU A 83 10.74 -7.53 -0.26
C LEU A 83 10.13 -8.28 -1.45
N VAL A 84 10.91 -8.59 -2.50
CA VAL A 84 10.42 -9.22 -3.74
C VAL A 84 11.14 -10.52 -4.12
N GLY A 85 12.04 -11.04 -3.27
CA GLY A 85 12.88 -12.22 -3.57
C GLY A 85 12.12 -13.55 -3.61
N GLY A 86 10.85 -13.59 -3.20
CA GLY A 86 10.03 -14.80 -3.20
C GLY A 86 9.56 -15.26 -4.58
N GLY A 87 9.82 -14.47 -5.63
CA GLY A 87 9.36 -14.77 -7.00
C GLY A 87 7.89 -14.40 -7.23
N GLU A 88 7.19 -15.12 -8.12
CA GLU A 88 5.82 -14.77 -8.50
C GLU A 88 4.78 -15.23 -7.46
N THR A 89 5.08 -16.24 -6.66
CA THR A 89 4.20 -16.71 -5.58
C THR A 89 5.03 -17.12 -4.36
N TYR A 90 4.64 -16.69 -3.18
CA TYR A 90 5.34 -16.97 -1.93
C TYR A 90 4.40 -16.95 -0.73
N LEU A 91 4.90 -17.33 0.42
CA LEU A 91 4.30 -17.06 1.73
C LEU A 91 5.00 -15.84 2.33
N ASP A 92 4.22 -14.89 2.84
CA ASP A 92 4.75 -13.76 3.59
C ASP A 92 5.29 -14.21 4.98
N PRO A 93 5.85 -13.32 5.81
CA PRO A 93 6.33 -13.69 7.15
C PRO A 93 5.26 -14.22 8.11
N LEU A 94 3.98 -14.10 7.76
CA LEU A 94 2.83 -14.61 8.53
C LEU A 94 2.18 -15.84 7.88
N ASP A 95 2.90 -16.53 6.97
CA ASP A 95 2.44 -17.70 6.22
C ASP A 95 1.20 -17.47 5.35
N GLN A 96 0.95 -16.21 4.94
CA GLN A 96 -0.14 -15.88 4.03
C GLN A 96 0.29 -16.05 2.57
N PRO A 97 -0.57 -16.61 1.70
CA PRO A 97 -0.24 -16.77 0.29
C PRO A 97 -0.27 -15.44 -0.45
N ILE A 98 0.84 -15.09 -1.08
CA ILE A 98 1.01 -13.89 -1.90
C ILE A 98 1.25 -14.28 -3.36
N SER A 99 0.53 -13.61 -4.26
CA SER A 99 0.79 -13.61 -5.69
C SER A 99 1.23 -12.21 -6.12
N LEU A 100 2.44 -12.07 -6.61
CA LEU A 100 2.96 -10.79 -7.08
C LEU A 100 2.17 -10.28 -8.30
N GLU A 101 1.62 -11.18 -9.13
CA GLU A 101 0.69 -10.78 -10.20
C GLU A 101 -0.61 -10.21 -9.64
N THR A 102 -1.13 -10.73 -8.52
CA THR A 102 -2.30 -10.13 -7.84
C THR A 102 -1.98 -8.73 -7.32
N VAL A 103 -0.79 -8.52 -6.76
CA VAL A 103 -0.30 -7.18 -6.36
C VAL A 103 -0.30 -6.23 -7.56
N ARG A 104 0.29 -6.65 -8.70
CA ARG A 104 0.33 -5.84 -9.94
C ARG A 104 -1.07 -5.55 -10.50
N ARG A 105 -1.98 -6.53 -10.46
CA ARG A 105 -3.38 -6.35 -10.90
C ARG A 105 -4.10 -5.33 -10.03
N LEU A 106 -3.93 -5.37 -8.71
CA LEU A 106 -4.48 -4.39 -7.79
C LEU A 106 -3.94 -2.99 -8.07
N ILE A 107 -2.63 -2.84 -8.27
CA ILE A 107 -2.01 -1.55 -8.61
C ILE A 107 -2.62 -0.96 -9.88
N ARG A 108 -2.78 -1.78 -10.93
CA ARG A 108 -3.42 -1.34 -12.19
C ARG A 108 -4.88 -0.92 -11.99
N ALA A 109 -5.68 -1.74 -11.29
CA ALA A 109 -7.09 -1.47 -11.04
C ALA A 109 -7.30 -0.23 -10.16
N LEU A 110 -6.47 -0.05 -9.13
CA LEU A 110 -6.50 1.13 -8.27
C LEU A 110 -6.07 2.40 -9.02
N ALA A 111 -5.07 2.32 -9.90
CA ALA A 111 -4.68 3.46 -10.75
C ALA A 111 -5.82 3.89 -11.67
N GLN A 112 -6.58 2.95 -12.26
CA GLN A 112 -7.78 3.25 -13.04
C GLN A 112 -8.93 3.82 -12.19
N ALA A 113 -8.94 3.53 -10.89
CA ALA A 113 -9.87 4.10 -9.93
C ALA A 113 -9.45 5.48 -9.40
N GLY A 114 -8.27 5.98 -9.79
CA GLY A 114 -7.73 7.27 -9.35
C GLY A 114 -6.89 7.22 -8.08
N SER A 115 -6.52 6.02 -7.61
CA SER A 115 -5.72 5.82 -6.40
C SER A 115 -4.25 5.52 -6.73
N ARG A 116 -3.33 6.03 -5.92
CA ARG A 116 -1.92 5.64 -5.92
C ARG A 116 -1.68 4.48 -4.99
N SER A 117 -0.73 3.62 -5.32
CA SER A 117 -0.39 2.43 -4.56
C SER A 117 0.97 2.59 -3.88
N PHE A 118 0.99 2.36 -2.56
CA PHE A 118 2.17 2.47 -1.72
C PHE A 118 2.47 1.10 -1.09
N GLY A 119 3.67 0.57 -1.32
CA GLY A 119 4.12 -0.64 -0.65
C GLY A 119 4.43 -0.36 0.83
N TYR A 120 3.91 -1.15 1.74
CA TYR A 120 4.36 -1.13 3.14
C TYR A 120 5.77 -1.71 3.23
N ALA A 121 6.62 -1.09 4.02
CA ALA A 121 7.95 -1.58 4.30
C ALA A 121 8.40 -1.19 5.71
N ALA A 122 8.77 -2.18 6.51
CA ALA A 122 9.30 -2.00 7.86
C ALA A 122 10.80 -1.68 7.80
N VAL A 123 11.14 -0.39 7.78
CA VAL A 123 12.54 0.06 7.66
C VAL A 123 13.40 -0.31 8.86
N TYR A 124 12.79 -0.65 9.97
CA TYR A 124 13.39 -0.87 11.28
C TYR A 124 13.67 -2.33 11.60
N GLY A 125 13.26 -3.28 10.75
CA GLY A 125 13.23 -4.67 11.18
C GLY A 125 13.63 -5.67 10.12
N VAL A 126 14.17 -6.80 10.60
CA VAL A 126 14.51 -7.98 9.79
C VAL A 126 13.91 -9.23 10.41
N GLY A 127 13.50 -10.20 9.58
CA GLY A 127 13.00 -11.49 10.05
C GLY A 127 14.09 -12.33 10.72
N ASN A 128 13.68 -13.32 11.52
CA ASN A 128 14.63 -14.20 12.21
C ASN A 128 15.52 -14.98 11.23
N GLU A 129 14.99 -15.35 10.06
CA GLU A 129 15.72 -16.05 9.00
C GLU A 129 16.79 -15.17 8.33
N GLU A 130 16.67 -13.85 8.43
CA GLU A 130 17.59 -12.87 7.83
C GLU A 130 18.57 -12.30 8.85
N TRP A 131 18.38 -12.62 10.13
CA TRP A 131 19.10 -12.01 11.26
C TRP A 131 20.62 -12.12 11.16
N ASP A 132 21.14 -13.29 10.80
CA ASP A 132 22.58 -13.51 10.73
C ASP A 132 23.29 -12.57 9.77
N GLN A 133 22.60 -12.11 8.73
CA GLN A 133 23.13 -11.16 7.78
C GLN A 133 23.14 -9.72 8.31
N TRP A 134 22.20 -9.38 9.21
CA TRP A 134 21.95 -8.00 9.62
C TRP A 134 22.22 -7.70 11.09
N LYS A 135 22.71 -8.65 11.85
CA LYS A 135 22.97 -8.49 13.30
C LYS A 135 23.94 -7.35 13.63
N ASP A 136 24.83 -6.98 12.71
CA ASP A 136 25.75 -5.85 12.90
C ASP A 136 25.03 -4.47 12.82
N ALA A 137 23.81 -4.45 12.30
CA ALA A 137 22.94 -3.28 12.29
C ALA A 137 21.94 -3.29 13.46
N ALA A 138 21.97 -4.27 14.35
CA ALA A 138 21.00 -4.41 15.43
C ALA A 138 20.99 -3.21 16.38
N LEU A 139 19.81 -2.81 16.80
CA LEU A 139 19.65 -1.97 17.98
C LEU A 139 19.76 -2.83 19.23
N MET A 140 20.67 -2.45 20.12
CA MET A 140 21.00 -3.22 21.31
C MET A 140 20.44 -2.55 22.57
N GLN A 141 19.93 -3.37 23.49
CA GLN A 141 19.57 -2.96 24.83
C GLN A 141 20.82 -2.71 25.69
N CYS A 142 20.65 -2.06 26.84
CA CYS A 142 21.75 -1.79 27.76
C CYS A 142 22.42 -3.05 28.33
N ASP A 143 21.72 -4.18 28.34
CA ASP A 143 22.25 -5.47 28.79
C ASP A 143 22.97 -6.27 27.67
N GLY A 144 23.06 -5.70 26.47
CA GLY A 144 23.71 -6.32 25.32
C GLY A 144 22.82 -7.29 24.53
N THR A 145 21.53 -7.37 24.82
CA THR A 145 20.58 -8.13 24.00
C THR A 145 20.00 -7.25 22.88
N PRO A 146 19.65 -7.81 21.70
CA PRO A 146 18.99 -7.03 20.66
C PRO A 146 17.56 -6.67 21.06
N TYR A 147 17.04 -5.55 20.54
CA TYR A 147 15.61 -5.30 20.56
C TYR A 147 14.89 -6.21 19.58
N GLU A 148 13.74 -6.71 19.97
CA GLU A 148 12.86 -7.53 19.12
C GLU A 148 11.40 -7.11 19.24
N LEU A 149 10.59 -7.48 18.25
CA LEU A 149 9.15 -7.31 18.25
C LEU A 149 8.49 -8.67 18.06
N GLY A 150 7.74 -9.10 19.09
CA GLY A 150 6.91 -10.31 19.04
C GLY A 150 7.64 -11.63 18.81
N GLY A 151 8.97 -11.67 19.00
CA GLY A 151 9.78 -12.87 18.81
C GLY A 151 9.99 -13.30 17.34
N PHE A 152 9.52 -12.53 16.38
CA PHE A 152 9.65 -12.85 14.94
C PHE A 152 10.40 -11.76 14.14
N LEU A 153 10.57 -10.57 14.70
CA LEU A 153 11.21 -9.45 14.05
C LEU A 153 12.31 -8.88 14.94
N GLN A 154 13.52 -8.81 14.42
CA GLN A 154 14.68 -8.20 15.08
C GLN A 154 14.79 -6.74 14.67
N ILE A 155 15.06 -5.86 15.62
CA ILE A 155 15.10 -4.41 15.37
C ILE A 155 16.51 -3.99 14.94
N VAL A 156 16.59 -3.31 13.81
CA VAL A 156 17.82 -2.74 13.25
C VAL A 156 17.77 -1.22 13.27
N ASP A 157 18.97 -0.61 13.32
CA ASP A 157 19.12 0.84 13.17
C ASP A 157 18.87 1.24 11.70
N PRO A 158 17.79 1.98 11.40
CA PRO A 158 17.52 2.44 10.03
C PRO A 158 18.63 3.31 9.44
N ALA A 159 19.46 3.93 10.29
CA ALA A 159 20.59 4.77 9.89
C ALA A 159 21.89 3.96 9.69
N ALA A 160 21.93 2.66 10.03
CA ALA A 160 23.09 1.82 9.77
C ALA A 160 23.37 1.79 8.27
N ARG A 161 24.55 2.26 7.88
CA ARG A 161 24.89 2.55 6.47
C ARG A 161 24.66 1.35 5.53
N ALA A 162 25.07 0.16 5.97
CA ALA A 162 24.92 -1.05 5.14
C ALA A 162 23.45 -1.44 4.97
N TRP A 163 22.69 -1.38 6.06
CA TRP A 163 21.25 -1.63 6.06
C TRP A 163 20.51 -0.63 5.16
N LEU A 164 20.73 0.67 5.36
CA LEU A 164 20.08 1.71 4.59
C LEU A 164 20.36 1.58 3.08
N ALA A 165 21.60 1.28 2.69
CA ALA A 165 21.96 1.09 1.29
C ALA A 165 21.24 -0.13 0.68
N HIS A 166 21.19 -1.23 1.42
CA HIS A 166 20.45 -2.44 1.01
C HIS A 166 18.96 -2.17 0.87
N PHE A 167 18.36 -1.56 1.90
CA PHE A 167 16.93 -1.30 1.94
C PHE A 167 16.47 -0.38 0.81
N ILE A 168 17.24 0.69 0.51
CA ILE A 168 16.96 1.56 -0.65
C ILE A 168 17.03 0.78 -1.96
N ALA A 169 18.03 -0.08 -2.14
CA ALA A 169 18.14 -0.91 -3.34
C ALA A 169 16.96 -1.88 -3.47
N ASP A 170 16.48 -2.41 -2.35
CA ASP A 170 15.33 -3.32 -2.34
C ASP A 170 14.02 -2.58 -2.66
N LEU A 171 13.81 -1.38 -2.13
CA LEU A 171 12.71 -0.50 -2.52
C LEU A 171 12.72 -0.18 -4.03
N GLN A 172 13.90 0.02 -4.63
CA GLN A 172 14.02 0.23 -6.08
C GLN A 172 13.55 -1.00 -6.87
N LYS A 173 13.93 -2.22 -6.45
CA LYS A 173 13.40 -3.45 -7.05
C LYS A 173 11.88 -3.54 -6.95
N CYS A 174 11.29 -3.10 -5.82
CA CYS A 174 9.84 -3.08 -5.64
C CYS A 174 9.12 -2.16 -6.62
N VAL A 175 9.72 -1.00 -6.96
CA VAL A 175 9.18 -0.13 -8.02
C VAL A 175 9.25 -0.82 -9.38
N GLU A 176 10.40 -1.42 -9.71
CA GLU A 176 10.65 -2.05 -11.01
C GLU A 176 9.80 -3.31 -11.22
N GLN A 177 9.69 -4.18 -10.21
CA GLN A 177 9.04 -5.49 -10.32
C GLN A 177 7.58 -5.45 -9.87
N GLY A 178 7.26 -4.71 -8.81
CA GLY A 178 5.92 -4.59 -8.25
C GLY A 178 5.08 -3.52 -8.93
N GLY A 179 5.71 -2.41 -9.34
CA GLY A 179 5.03 -1.26 -9.95
C GLY A 179 4.49 -0.25 -8.94
N PHE A 180 4.97 -0.27 -7.70
CA PHE A 180 4.57 0.70 -6.68
C PHE A 180 4.96 2.12 -7.05
N GLN A 181 4.13 3.08 -6.63
CA GLN A 181 4.31 4.52 -6.91
C GLN A 181 4.91 5.26 -5.70
N GLY A 182 5.16 4.57 -4.62
CA GLY A 182 5.76 5.04 -3.39
C GLY A 182 5.71 3.98 -2.31
N PHE A 183 6.14 4.36 -1.11
CA PHE A 183 6.18 3.45 0.04
C PHE A 183 5.57 4.11 1.27
N HIS A 184 4.98 3.27 2.10
CA HIS A 184 4.67 3.56 3.48
C HIS A 184 5.80 2.96 4.32
N LEU A 185 6.72 3.81 4.77
CA LEU A 185 7.79 3.42 5.66
C LEU A 185 7.28 3.46 7.09
N ASP A 186 7.43 2.34 7.79
CA ASP A 186 6.98 2.20 9.16
C ASP A 186 8.16 2.33 10.12
N GLN A 187 7.97 3.08 11.19
CA GLN A 187 8.89 3.26 12.32
C GLN A 187 10.33 3.65 11.90
N TYR A 188 10.48 4.83 11.34
CA TYR A 188 11.78 5.43 10.99
C TYR A 188 12.33 6.33 12.10
#